data_c9a3c2577f90afe9c1d9653033bb6015
#
_entry.id   c9a3c2577f90afe9c1d9653033bb6015
#
_cell.length_a   1.000
_cell.length_b   1.000
_cell.length_c   1.000
_cell.angle_alpha   90.00
_cell.angle_beta   90.00
_cell.angle_gamma   90.00
#
_symmetry.space_group_name_H-M   'P 1'
#
loop_
_entity.id
_entity.type
_entity.pdbx_description
1 polymer ?
#
loop_
_entity_poly.entity_id
_entity_poly.type
_entity_poly.pdbx_seq_one_letter_code
_entity_poly.pdbx_strand_id
1 'polypeptide(L)'
;ITSRGLGDVYKRQIGTIPIGDDAQRARVEKLKTMTTAKIAPVAVALCAPESKVTGQIFGVRNNEIFLMGQSRPIRSVHRGEGWTPETVLEHAIPSMEPSFYPLDRSQDVFSWDPI
;
A
#
# COMPACT_ATOMS: atom_id res chain seq x y z
N ILE A 1 -6.97 13.43 1.66
CA ILE A 1 -6.38 13.12 2.99
C ILE A 1 -4.96 13.64 3.01
N THR A 2 -4.66 14.48 3.98
CA THR A 2 -3.30 14.99 4.17
C THR A 2 -2.45 13.95 4.91
N SER A 3 -1.12 14.01 4.75
CA SER A 3 -0.20 13.15 5.49
C SER A 3 -0.34 13.31 7.00
N ARG A 4 -0.74 14.51 7.46
CA ARG A 4 -1.02 14.79 8.86
C ARG A 4 -2.20 13.96 9.38
N GLY A 5 -3.30 13.87 8.61
CA GLY A 5 -4.47 13.08 8.99
C GLY A 5 -4.14 11.58 9.09
N LEU A 6 -3.34 11.06 8.17
CA LEU A 6 -2.88 9.67 8.21
C LEU A 6 -2.02 9.39 9.45
N GLY A 7 -1.13 10.31 9.80
CA GLY A 7 -0.30 10.18 11.00
C GLY A 7 -1.13 10.14 12.28
N ASP A 8 -2.15 10.98 12.37
CA ASP A 8 -3.04 11.01 13.54
C ASP A 8 -3.85 9.73 13.68
N VAL A 9 -4.40 9.21 12.57
CA VAL A 9 -5.12 7.92 12.56
C VAL A 9 -4.21 6.78 13.00
N TYR A 10 -3.00 6.74 12.48
CA TYR A 10 -2.03 5.71 12.82
C TYR A 10 -1.64 5.76 14.31
N LYS A 11 -1.42 6.94 14.85
CA LYS A 11 -1.11 7.13 16.27
C LYS A 11 -2.24 6.66 17.17
N ARG A 12 -3.50 6.90 16.79
CA ARG A 12 -4.66 6.39 17.54
C ARG A 12 -4.69 4.87 17.55
N GLN A 13 -4.44 4.22 16.41
CA GLN A 13 -4.41 2.76 16.32
C GLN A 13 -3.32 2.17 17.21
N ILE A 14 -2.13 2.75 17.20
CA ILE A 14 -1.04 2.32 18.09
C ILE A 14 -1.41 2.50 19.54
N GLY A 15 -2.04 3.61 19.91
CA GLY A 15 -2.45 3.90 21.27
C GLY A 15 -3.52 2.96 21.83
N THR A 16 -4.27 2.26 20.95
CA THR A 16 -5.30 1.28 21.36
C THR A 16 -4.78 -0.15 21.44
N ILE A 17 -3.53 -0.42 21.06
CA ILE A 17 -2.93 -1.76 21.16
C ILE A 17 -2.78 -2.13 22.64
N PRO A 18 -3.32 -3.31 23.08
CA PRO A 18 -3.16 -3.75 24.45
C PRO A 18 -1.68 -3.94 24.80
N ILE A 19 -1.25 -3.36 25.92
CA ILE A 19 0.11 -3.49 26.40
C ILE A 19 0.13 -4.63 27.42
N GLY A 20 0.48 -5.85 26.98
CA GLY A 20 0.44 -7.04 27.82
C GLY A 20 1.78 -7.42 28.45
N ASP A 21 2.91 -7.08 27.80
CA ASP A 21 4.24 -7.42 28.27
C ASP A 21 5.29 -6.39 27.84
N ASP A 22 6.55 -6.58 28.29
CA ASP A 22 7.64 -5.66 27.98
C ASP A 22 8.02 -5.67 26.50
N ALA A 23 7.90 -6.81 25.84
CA ALA A 23 8.17 -6.91 24.39
C ALA A 23 7.15 -6.10 23.59
N GLN A 24 5.87 -6.18 23.96
CA GLN A 24 4.82 -5.37 23.33
C GLN A 24 5.02 -3.89 23.60
N ARG A 25 5.43 -3.50 24.81
CA ARG A 25 5.75 -2.10 25.13
C ARG A 25 6.90 -1.59 24.29
N ALA A 26 7.97 -2.37 24.16
CA ALA A 26 9.11 -2.01 23.34
C ALA A 26 8.72 -1.84 21.88
N ARG A 27 7.86 -2.73 21.36
CA ARG A 27 7.33 -2.64 20.00
C ARG A 27 6.51 -1.37 19.80
N VAL A 28 5.61 -1.06 20.73
CA VAL A 28 4.76 0.15 20.66
C VAL A 28 5.64 1.41 20.68
N GLU A 29 6.64 1.48 21.55
CA GLU A 29 7.57 2.61 21.59
C GLU A 29 8.35 2.75 20.27
N LYS A 30 8.79 1.65 19.68
CA LYS A 30 9.45 1.64 18.38
C LYS A 30 8.52 2.13 17.26
N LEU A 31 7.24 1.71 17.27
CA LEU A 31 6.27 2.16 16.28
C LEU A 31 5.93 3.64 16.42
N LYS A 32 6.00 4.20 17.62
CA LYS A 32 5.78 5.64 17.85
C LYS A 32 6.85 6.53 17.23
N THR A 33 7.98 5.97 16.81
CA THR A 33 9.03 6.72 16.10
C THR A 33 8.65 7.02 14.66
N MET A 34 7.60 6.40 14.14
CA MET A 34 7.10 6.64 12.79
C MET A 34 6.43 8.01 12.72
N THR A 35 7.07 8.92 12.01
CA THR A 35 6.61 10.31 11.87
C THR A 35 6.47 10.67 10.39
N THR A 36 5.68 11.68 10.08
CA THR A 36 5.50 12.18 8.71
C THR A 36 6.80 12.76 8.16
N ALA A 37 7.70 13.23 9.02
CA ALA A 37 9.01 13.74 8.62
C ALA A 37 9.89 12.68 7.95
N LYS A 38 9.62 11.40 8.19
CA LYS A 38 10.39 10.31 7.56
C LYS A 38 9.96 10.02 6.12
N ILE A 39 8.80 10.50 5.71
CA ILE A 39 8.29 10.37 4.33
C ILE A 39 8.79 11.51 3.45
N ALA A 40 8.95 12.70 4.03
CA ALA A 40 9.29 13.92 3.31
C ALA A 40 10.57 13.82 2.45
N PRO A 41 11.66 13.17 2.88
CA PRO A 41 12.88 13.10 2.07
C PRO A 41 12.67 12.47 0.69
N VAL A 42 11.85 11.43 0.59
CA VAL A 42 11.54 10.79 -0.70
C VAL A 42 10.75 11.74 -1.60
N ALA A 43 9.74 12.41 -1.05
CA ALA A 43 8.93 13.36 -1.80
C ALA A 43 9.76 14.51 -2.33
N VAL A 44 10.63 15.08 -1.51
CA VAL A 44 11.51 16.17 -1.90
C VAL A 44 12.51 15.73 -2.97
N ALA A 45 13.11 14.55 -2.79
CA ALA A 45 14.08 14.02 -3.74
C ALA A 45 13.46 13.77 -5.12
N LEU A 46 12.22 13.25 -5.16
CA LEU A 46 11.52 13.01 -6.43
C LEU A 46 11.13 14.31 -7.13
N CYS A 47 10.94 15.39 -6.40
CA CYS A 47 10.61 16.70 -6.95
C CYS A 47 11.86 17.54 -7.31
N ALA A 48 13.06 17.07 -6.98
CA ALA A 48 14.28 17.82 -7.24
C ALA A 48 14.56 17.93 -8.74
N PRO A 49 15.14 19.05 -9.21
CA PRO A 49 15.47 19.22 -10.64
C PRO A 49 16.43 18.14 -11.18
N GLU A 50 17.24 17.55 -10.32
CA GLU A 50 18.19 16.50 -10.66
C GLU A 50 17.53 15.12 -10.83
N SER A 51 16.27 14.98 -10.41
CA SER A 51 15.56 13.70 -10.50
C SER A 51 15.33 13.31 -11.95
N LYS A 52 15.72 12.09 -12.29
CA LYS A 52 15.46 11.49 -13.60
C LYS A 52 14.41 10.39 -13.55
N VAL A 53 13.75 10.25 -12.39
CA VAL A 53 12.76 9.22 -12.18
C VAL A 53 11.45 9.58 -12.88
N THR A 54 10.90 8.65 -13.65
CA THR A 54 9.60 8.81 -14.28
C THR A 54 8.87 7.46 -14.35
N GLY A 55 7.55 7.49 -14.18
CA GLY A 55 6.71 6.31 -14.34
C GLY A 55 6.88 5.24 -13.28
N GLN A 56 7.55 5.53 -12.17
CA GLN A 56 7.78 4.57 -11.11
C GLN A 56 6.88 4.86 -9.90
N ILE A 57 6.59 3.83 -9.12
CA ILE A 57 5.80 3.95 -7.90
C ILE A 57 6.67 3.54 -6.72
N PHE A 58 6.77 4.42 -5.74
CA PHE A 58 7.53 4.17 -4.51
C PHE A 58 6.59 4.07 -3.32
N GLY A 59 6.90 3.16 -2.42
CA GLY A 59 6.27 3.10 -1.11
C GLY A 59 7.27 3.52 -0.05
N VAL A 60 6.82 4.19 0.98
CA VAL A 60 7.66 4.58 2.11
C VAL A 60 6.99 4.14 3.41
N ARG A 61 7.74 3.44 4.23
CA ARG A 61 7.25 2.97 5.53
C ARG A 61 8.36 3.18 6.54
N ASN A 62 8.21 4.19 7.38
CA ASN A 62 9.24 4.66 8.32
C ASN A 62 10.54 4.99 7.56
N ASN A 63 11.62 4.28 7.79
CA ASN A 63 12.90 4.50 7.11
C ASN A 63 13.11 3.59 5.90
N GLU A 64 12.10 2.80 5.54
CA GLU A 64 12.18 1.89 4.41
C GLU A 64 11.60 2.53 3.15
N ILE A 65 12.27 2.35 2.03
CA ILE A 65 11.81 2.80 0.71
C ILE A 65 11.64 1.58 -0.17
N PHE A 66 10.46 1.42 -0.74
CA PHE A 66 10.12 0.28 -1.61
C PHE A 66 9.91 0.75 -3.03
N LEU A 67 10.39 0.00 -4.00
CA LEU A 67 10.06 0.17 -5.40
C LEU A 67 9.00 -0.86 -5.77
N MET A 68 7.87 -0.40 -6.30
CA MET A 68 6.76 -1.28 -6.68
C MET A 68 6.97 -1.83 -8.08
N GLY A 69 6.63 -3.11 -8.27
CA GLY A 69 6.62 -3.73 -9.57
C GLY A 69 5.47 -3.24 -10.43
N GLN A 70 5.64 -3.29 -11.74
CA GLN A 70 4.59 -2.91 -12.67
C GLN A 70 3.53 -4.00 -12.75
N SER A 71 2.25 -3.61 -12.68
CA SER A 71 1.14 -4.53 -12.88
C SER A 71 1.08 -5.00 -14.34
N ARG A 72 0.70 -6.25 -14.54
CA ARG A 72 0.59 -6.84 -15.86
C ARG A 72 -0.76 -7.53 -16.03
N PRO A 73 -1.34 -7.53 -17.27
CA PRO A 73 -2.51 -8.35 -17.55
C PRO A 73 -2.16 -9.84 -17.35
N ILE A 74 -3.03 -10.57 -16.66
CA ILE A 74 -2.88 -12.02 -16.46
C ILE A 74 -4.00 -12.80 -17.13
N ARG A 75 -5.12 -12.16 -17.42
CA ARG A 75 -6.26 -12.74 -18.12
C ARG A 75 -6.84 -11.73 -19.09
N SER A 76 -7.47 -12.23 -20.13
CA SER A 76 -8.23 -11.39 -21.05
C SER A 76 -9.47 -12.13 -21.53
N VAL A 77 -10.50 -11.39 -21.89
CA VAL A 77 -11.70 -11.92 -22.54
C VAL A 77 -12.02 -11.03 -23.73
N HIS A 78 -12.53 -11.63 -24.77
CA HIS A 78 -12.85 -10.94 -26.03
C HIS A 78 -14.27 -11.27 -26.49
N ARG A 79 -14.95 -10.28 -27.04
CA ARG A 79 -16.25 -10.45 -27.66
C ARG A 79 -16.31 -9.58 -28.91
N GLY A 80 -16.38 -10.22 -30.09
CA GLY A 80 -16.32 -9.52 -31.38
C GLY A 80 -17.46 -8.54 -31.61
N GLU A 81 -18.62 -8.76 -30.97
CA GLU A 81 -19.79 -7.89 -31.05
C GLU A 81 -19.73 -6.70 -30.11
N GLY A 82 -18.70 -6.63 -29.27
CA GLY A 82 -18.59 -5.62 -28.21
C GLY A 82 -19.32 -6.04 -26.93
N TRP A 83 -19.18 -5.22 -25.92
CA TRP A 83 -19.69 -5.49 -24.58
C TRP A 83 -20.79 -4.52 -24.18
N THR A 84 -21.78 -5.03 -23.46
CA THR A 84 -22.77 -4.22 -22.73
C THR A 84 -22.55 -4.44 -21.23
N PRO A 85 -23.08 -3.56 -20.34
CA PRO A 85 -22.96 -3.80 -18.90
C PRO A 85 -23.49 -5.19 -18.51
N GLU A 86 -24.58 -5.63 -19.11
CA GLU A 86 -25.19 -6.94 -18.83
C GLU A 86 -24.27 -8.09 -19.23
N THR A 87 -23.68 -8.04 -20.43
CA THR A 87 -22.79 -9.10 -20.89
C THR A 87 -21.48 -9.12 -20.13
N VAL A 88 -20.99 -7.97 -19.67
CA VAL A 88 -19.82 -7.92 -18.77
C VAL A 88 -20.10 -8.66 -17.48
N LEU A 89 -21.25 -8.43 -16.86
CA LEU A 89 -21.63 -9.09 -15.60
C LEU A 89 -21.93 -10.58 -15.78
N GLU A 90 -22.46 -10.99 -16.93
CA GLU A 90 -22.85 -12.37 -17.19
C GLU A 90 -21.68 -13.24 -17.66
N HIS A 91 -20.72 -12.67 -18.39
CA HIS A 91 -19.68 -13.46 -19.05
C HIS A 91 -18.26 -13.02 -18.68
N ALA A 92 -17.93 -11.72 -18.78
CA ALA A 92 -16.57 -11.25 -18.57
C ALA A 92 -16.10 -11.42 -17.11
N ILE A 93 -16.87 -10.91 -16.17
CA ILE A 93 -16.53 -10.99 -14.75
C ILE A 93 -16.45 -12.44 -14.27
N PRO A 94 -17.47 -13.31 -14.53
CA PRO A 94 -17.39 -14.70 -14.08
C PRO A 94 -16.23 -15.48 -14.67
N SER A 95 -15.81 -15.17 -15.91
CA SER A 95 -14.68 -15.86 -16.53
C SER A 95 -13.34 -15.49 -15.89
N MET A 96 -13.22 -14.30 -15.32
CA MET A 96 -12.00 -13.81 -14.67
C MET A 96 -11.99 -14.05 -13.16
N GLU A 97 -13.15 -14.26 -12.55
CA GLU A 97 -13.29 -14.39 -11.10
C GLU A 97 -12.38 -15.45 -10.47
N PRO A 98 -12.18 -16.65 -11.06
CA PRO A 98 -11.24 -17.63 -10.50
C PRO A 98 -9.80 -17.14 -10.39
N SER A 99 -9.45 -16.10 -11.14
CA SER A 99 -8.11 -15.49 -11.10
C SER A 99 -8.03 -14.24 -10.23
N PHE A 100 -9.12 -13.86 -9.55
CA PHE A 100 -9.09 -12.75 -8.61
C PHE A 100 -8.18 -13.10 -7.44
N TYR A 101 -7.35 -12.13 -7.03
CA TYR A 101 -6.50 -12.30 -5.87
C TYR A 101 -7.23 -11.88 -4.60
N PRO A 102 -6.91 -12.48 -3.44
CA PRO A 102 -7.45 -12.01 -2.18
C PRO A 102 -6.93 -10.61 -1.87
N LEU A 103 -7.74 -9.81 -1.15
CA LEU A 103 -7.34 -8.46 -0.76
C LEU A 103 -6.40 -8.54 0.45
N ASP A 104 -5.14 -8.28 0.20
CA ASP A 104 -4.12 -8.28 1.24
C ASP A 104 -4.14 -7.01 2.07
N ARG A 105 -3.85 -7.15 3.35
CA ARG A 105 -3.59 -6.05 4.26
C ARG A 105 -2.10 -5.74 4.26
N SER A 106 -1.72 -4.60 4.83
CA SER A 106 -0.31 -4.26 4.99
C SER A 106 0.48 -5.35 5.72
N GLN A 107 -0.13 -6.00 6.71
CA GLN A 107 0.48 -7.09 7.47
C GLN A 107 0.79 -8.32 6.61
N ASP A 108 0.00 -8.55 5.56
CA ASP A 108 0.20 -9.68 4.65
C ASP A 108 1.32 -9.41 3.65
N VAL A 109 1.51 -8.13 3.29
CA VAL A 109 2.56 -7.68 2.37
C VAL A 109 3.88 -7.50 3.13
N PHE A 110 3.83 -6.88 4.31
CA PHE A 110 5.01 -6.61 5.14
C PHE A 110 4.94 -7.47 6.40
N SER A 111 5.71 -8.55 6.40
CA SER A 111 5.74 -9.50 7.51
C SER A 111 6.61 -9.05 8.69
N TRP A 112 7.21 -7.87 8.59
CA TRP A 112 8.08 -7.28 9.61
C TRP A 112 7.58 -5.89 10.00
N ASP A 113 7.97 -5.47 11.21
CA ASP A 113 7.66 -4.13 11.69
C ASP A 113 8.45 -3.07 10.90
N PRO A 114 7.92 -1.83 10.76
CA PRO A 114 8.64 -0.75 10.10
C PRO A 114 9.99 -0.46 10.78
N ILE A 115 10.99 -0.24 9.96
CA ILE A 115 12.34 0.05 10.43
C ILE A 115 12.73 1.49 10.12
#